data_05a40087b772eada56feb12bc72c2275
#
_entry.id   05a40087b772eada56feb12bc72c2275
#
_cell.length_a   1.000
_cell.length_b   1.000
_cell.length_c   1.000
_cell.angle_alpha   90.00
_cell.angle_beta   90.00
_cell.angle_gamma   90.00
#
_symmetry.space_group_name_H-M   'P 1'
#
loop_
_entity.id
_entity.type
_entity.pdbx_description
1 polymer ?
#
loop_
_entity_poly.entity_id
_entity_poly.type
_entity_poly.pdbx_seq_one_letter_code
_entity_poly.pdbx_strand_id
1 'polypeptide(L)'
;MDADDGSSRIPDSPVARQNAAPAEDTLDERYSAVRQYSLAQILGVWAAAAIPMAVLAWVVAPLLRDQLGGDEPLAQALLICLTVGLVWQFALVLILMWRELGTLQWSRLRDALWLLPPRDPKTGRVGGKVWWWAVLFVALAAIWGLVPEIPGPSVRDFADFLDSDRGEAFFHGAWGWFAVIVVLSIFNTVIGEELLFRGVLLPRMKGVFGNRDWIANGALFAVYHLHQPWSIPNSLVEGIFLEAYPSRRYQSAWMGILVHSLQSVFVIIVVLTLVL
;
A
#
# COMPACT_ATOMS: atom_id res chain seq x y z
N MET A 1 -81.86 17.26 17.19
CA MET A 1 -81.71 17.29 15.75
C MET A 1 -80.25 17.58 15.47
N ASP A 2 -79.47 16.55 15.73
CA ASP A 2 -78.00 16.62 15.81
C ASP A 2 -77.41 16.16 14.48
N ALA A 3 -76.57 16.97 13.90
CA ALA A 3 -75.85 16.67 12.68
C ALA A 3 -74.48 16.09 13.08
N ASP A 4 -74.29 14.83 12.74
CA ASP A 4 -73.08 14.05 12.92
C ASP A 4 -72.04 14.47 11.87
N ASP A 5 -70.94 15.08 12.34
CA ASP A 5 -69.79 15.44 11.49
C ASP A 5 -68.77 14.33 11.53
N GLY A 6 -68.83 13.43 10.54
CA GLY A 6 -67.95 12.31 10.34
C GLY A 6 -66.63 12.72 9.69
N SER A 7 -65.67 13.31 10.43
CA SER A 7 -64.34 13.52 9.94
C SER A 7 -63.53 12.20 9.95
N SER A 8 -63.41 11.58 8.79
CA SER A 8 -62.56 10.41 8.53
C SER A 8 -61.09 10.79 8.68
N ARG A 9 -60.46 10.38 9.79
CA ARG A 9 -59.01 10.42 9.97
C ARG A 9 -58.39 9.37 9.06
N ILE A 10 -57.64 9.81 8.08
CA ILE A 10 -56.73 8.96 7.31
C ILE A 10 -55.60 8.54 8.27
N PRO A 11 -55.32 7.23 8.44
CA PRO A 11 -54.19 6.82 9.27
C PRO A 11 -52.87 7.16 8.56
N ASP A 12 -52.04 7.96 9.25
CA ASP A 12 -50.64 8.18 8.85
C ASP A 12 -49.91 6.83 8.72
N SER A 13 -49.55 6.49 7.50
CA SER A 13 -48.80 5.28 7.18
C SER A 13 -47.33 5.43 7.63
N PRO A 14 -46.80 4.55 8.48
CA PRO A 14 -45.39 4.61 8.92
C PRO A 14 -44.35 4.20 7.86
N VAL A 15 -44.76 3.96 6.61
CA VAL A 15 -43.90 3.40 5.54
C VAL A 15 -43.03 4.43 4.83
N ALA A 16 -43.15 5.73 5.13
CA ALA A 16 -42.47 6.80 4.38
C ALA A 16 -41.18 7.36 5.03
N ARG A 17 -40.60 6.72 6.05
CA ARG A 17 -39.32 7.18 6.66
C ARG A 17 -38.24 6.10 6.71
N GLN A 18 -38.15 5.26 5.71
CA GLN A 18 -36.96 4.44 5.44
C GLN A 18 -36.17 4.99 4.26
N ASN A 19 -35.86 6.28 4.28
CA ASN A 19 -35.00 6.89 3.26
C ASN A 19 -33.70 7.34 3.89
N ALA A 20 -32.65 6.60 3.49
CA ALA A 20 -31.28 7.03 3.37
C ALA A 20 -30.68 7.70 4.63
N ALA A 21 -30.03 6.89 5.47
CA ALA A 21 -28.95 7.38 6.31
C ALA A 21 -27.93 8.11 5.40
N PRO A 22 -27.42 9.28 5.80
CA PRO A 22 -26.47 10.03 5.00
C PRO A 22 -25.23 9.19 4.70
N ALA A 23 -24.66 9.33 3.51
CA ALA A 23 -23.49 8.59 3.07
C ALA A 23 -22.24 8.76 3.98
N GLU A 24 -22.23 9.78 4.84
CA GLU A 24 -21.18 10.00 5.86
C GLU A 24 -21.20 8.98 7.00
N ASP A 25 -22.37 8.55 7.49
CA ASP A 25 -22.48 7.56 8.56
C ASP A 25 -21.90 6.19 8.17
N THR A 26 -21.99 5.82 6.88
CA THR A 26 -21.49 4.52 6.40
C THR A 26 -19.98 4.48 6.20
N LEU A 27 -19.31 5.63 6.03
CA LEU A 27 -17.86 5.72 5.96
C LEU A 27 -17.21 5.54 7.34
N ASP A 28 -17.87 5.96 8.40
CA ASP A 28 -17.35 5.86 9.76
C ASP A 28 -17.41 4.44 10.33
N GLU A 29 -18.29 3.57 9.83
CA GLU A 29 -18.40 2.18 10.30
C GLU A 29 -17.10 1.38 10.15
N ARG A 30 -16.39 1.48 8.99
CA ARG A 30 -15.12 0.74 8.80
C ARG A 30 -13.97 1.31 9.63
N TYR A 31 -13.96 2.62 9.90
CA TYR A 31 -12.98 3.23 10.79
C TYR A 31 -13.26 2.90 12.26
N SER A 32 -14.52 2.87 12.68
CA SER A 32 -14.90 2.51 14.05
C SER A 32 -14.66 1.04 14.37
N ALA A 33 -14.58 0.18 13.35
CA ALA A 33 -14.30 -1.24 13.51
C ALA A 33 -12.82 -1.53 13.80
N VAL A 34 -11.90 -0.56 13.64
CA VAL A 34 -10.46 -0.73 13.91
C VAL A 34 -10.01 0.22 15.01
N ARG A 35 -9.08 -0.26 15.86
CA ARG A 35 -8.48 0.55 16.91
C ARG A 35 -7.70 1.71 16.29
N GLN A 36 -7.94 2.95 16.73
CA GLN A 36 -7.17 4.10 16.29
C GLN A 36 -5.82 4.18 17.03
N TYR A 37 -4.75 4.53 16.30
CA TYR A 37 -3.41 4.67 16.85
C TYR A 37 -3.14 6.12 17.29
N SER A 38 -2.34 6.26 18.35
CA SER A 38 -1.74 7.55 18.70
C SER A 38 -0.63 7.92 17.71
N LEU A 39 -0.23 9.20 17.66
CA LEU A 39 0.90 9.64 16.83
C LEU A 39 2.18 8.85 17.13
N ALA A 40 2.46 8.59 18.41
CA ALA A 40 3.63 7.81 18.82
C ALA A 40 3.57 6.36 18.30
N GLN A 41 2.38 5.74 18.26
CA GLN A 41 2.21 4.40 17.69
C GLN A 41 2.40 4.41 16.17
N ILE A 42 1.85 5.40 15.46
CA ILE A 42 2.02 5.56 14.02
C ILE A 42 3.49 5.70 13.66
N LEU A 43 4.19 6.65 14.32
CA LEU A 43 5.62 6.88 14.10
C LEU A 43 6.47 5.68 14.55
N GLY A 44 6.08 4.98 15.61
CA GLY A 44 6.75 3.76 16.06
C GLY A 44 6.66 2.62 15.04
N VAL A 45 5.49 2.40 14.44
CA VAL A 45 5.31 1.40 13.37
C VAL A 45 6.10 1.81 12.12
N TRP A 46 6.02 3.09 11.73
CA TRP A 46 6.81 3.62 10.62
C TRP A 46 8.31 3.42 10.85
N ALA A 47 8.82 3.80 12.01
CA ALA A 47 10.24 3.66 12.35
C ALA A 47 10.70 2.19 12.39
N ALA A 48 9.84 1.29 12.88
CA ALA A 48 10.12 -0.16 12.89
C ALA A 48 10.22 -0.76 11.47
N ALA A 49 9.66 -0.11 10.46
CA ALA A 49 9.85 -0.48 9.06
C ALA A 49 11.02 0.27 8.41
N ALA A 50 11.06 1.60 8.54
CA ALA A 50 11.99 2.47 7.82
C ALA A 50 13.44 2.33 8.31
N ILE A 51 13.66 2.26 9.63
CA ILE A 51 15.01 2.19 10.18
C ILE A 51 15.73 0.89 9.82
N PRO A 52 15.13 -0.31 10.00
CA PRO A 52 15.78 -1.55 9.55
C PRO A 52 16.08 -1.56 8.05
N MET A 53 15.15 -1.08 7.21
CA MET A 53 15.36 -0.99 5.77
C MET A 53 16.55 -0.08 5.42
N ALA A 54 16.64 1.12 6.03
CA ALA A 54 17.75 2.03 5.83
C ALA A 54 19.08 1.43 6.33
N VAL A 55 19.09 0.78 7.49
CA VAL A 55 20.29 0.10 8.02
C VAL A 55 20.74 -1.04 7.10
N LEU A 56 19.80 -1.85 6.61
CA LEU A 56 20.11 -2.93 5.67
C LEU A 56 20.74 -2.38 4.38
N ALA A 57 20.20 -1.30 3.81
CA ALA A 57 20.70 -0.73 2.56
C ALA A 57 22.03 0.03 2.72
N TRP A 58 22.19 0.80 3.81
CA TRP A 58 23.32 1.71 3.95
C TRP A 58 24.49 1.16 4.79
N VAL A 59 24.23 0.18 5.65
CA VAL A 59 25.26 -0.41 6.54
C VAL A 59 25.51 -1.86 6.18
N VAL A 60 24.44 -2.70 6.18
CA VAL A 60 24.62 -4.14 6.01
C VAL A 60 25.00 -4.49 4.58
N ALA A 61 24.35 -3.91 3.55
CA ALA A 61 24.68 -4.23 2.17
C ALA A 61 26.13 -3.90 1.78
N PRO A 62 26.74 -2.74 2.15
CA PRO A 62 28.18 -2.51 1.95
C PRO A 62 29.09 -3.53 2.64
N LEU A 63 28.75 -3.94 3.87
CA LEU A 63 29.53 -4.96 4.59
C LEU A 63 29.38 -6.34 3.98
N LEU A 64 28.16 -6.67 3.53
CA LEU A 64 27.88 -7.95 2.86
C LEU A 64 28.56 -8.03 1.49
N ARG A 65 28.61 -6.93 0.74
CA ARG A 65 29.32 -6.82 -0.55
C ARG A 65 30.74 -7.40 -0.47
N ASP A 66 31.46 -7.08 0.59
CA ASP A 66 32.86 -7.49 0.75
C ASP A 66 33.02 -9.01 1.01
N GLN A 67 31.90 -9.70 1.28
CA GLN A 67 31.86 -11.18 1.47
C GLN A 67 31.29 -11.92 0.24
N LEU A 68 30.73 -11.18 -0.73
CA LEU A 68 30.16 -11.76 -1.96
C LEU A 68 31.19 -11.74 -3.08
N GLY A 69 31.13 -12.74 -3.95
CA GLY A 69 31.93 -12.82 -5.18
C GLY A 69 31.17 -12.35 -6.41
N GLY A 70 31.89 -12.33 -7.55
CA GLY A 70 31.31 -11.97 -8.86
C GLY A 70 31.47 -10.49 -9.19
N ASP A 71 30.95 -10.08 -10.34
CA ASP A 71 31.20 -8.77 -10.93
C ASP A 71 30.33 -7.64 -10.31
N GLU A 72 29.17 -8.01 -9.71
CA GLU A 72 28.23 -7.05 -9.13
C GLU A 72 27.86 -7.35 -7.65
N PRO A 73 28.84 -7.41 -6.74
CA PRO A 73 28.61 -7.83 -5.36
C PRO A 73 27.73 -6.84 -4.57
N LEU A 74 27.73 -5.54 -4.94
CA LEU A 74 26.85 -4.57 -4.29
C LEU A 74 25.37 -4.73 -4.72
N ALA A 75 25.12 -5.01 -6.00
CA ALA A 75 23.76 -5.29 -6.48
C ALA A 75 23.19 -6.54 -5.80
N GLN A 76 23.99 -7.61 -5.71
CA GLN A 76 23.62 -8.83 -4.98
C GLN A 76 23.29 -8.54 -3.52
N ALA A 77 24.16 -7.79 -2.83
CA ALA A 77 23.98 -7.44 -1.43
C ALA A 77 22.71 -6.59 -1.20
N LEU A 78 22.43 -5.63 -2.09
CA LEU A 78 21.21 -4.80 -2.02
C LEU A 78 19.96 -5.65 -2.25
N LEU A 79 19.94 -6.52 -3.27
CA LEU A 79 18.80 -7.40 -3.52
C LEU A 79 18.49 -8.29 -2.31
N ILE A 80 19.52 -8.89 -1.71
CA ILE A 80 19.35 -9.69 -0.48
C ILE A 80 18.83 -8.84 0.67
N CYS A 81 19.48 -7.71 0.95
CA CYS A 81 19.13 -6.86 2.09
C CYS A 81 17.74 -6.27 1.97
N LEU A 82 17.36 -5.77 0.79
CA LEU A 82 16.01 -5.22 0.57
C LEU A 82 14.95 -6.31 0.67
N THR A 83 15.19 -7.49 0.12
CA THR A 83 14.27 -8.63 0.28
C THR A 83 14.07 -8.99 1.76
N VAL A 84 15.16 -9.06 2.55
CA VAL A 84 15.07 -9.30 4.00
C VAL A 84 14.27 -8.21 4.71
N GLY A 85 14.50 -6.93 4.34
CA GLY A 85 13.77 -5.80 4.90
C GLY A 85 12.27 -5.86 4.60
N LEU A 86 11.88 -6.27 3.40
CA LEU A 86 10.48 -6.44 3.00
C LEU A 86 9.82 -7.64 3.71
N VAL A 87 10.53 -8.76 3.85
CA VAL A 87 10.07 -9.91 4.65
C VAL A 87 9.86 -9.50 6.11
N TRP A 88 10.77 -8.68 6.66
CA TRP A 88 10.60 -8.11 8.00
C TRP A 88 9.32 -7.28 8.11
N GLN A 89 8.99 -6.45 7.13
CA GLN A 89 7.74 -5.66 7.16
C GLN A 89 6.51 -6.55 7.19
N PHE A 90 6.49 -7.62 6.42
CA PHE A 90 5.40 -8.60 6.50
C PHE A 90 5.32 -9.25 7.90
N ALA A 91 6.45 -9.64 8.47
CA ALA A 91 6.49 -10.15 9.84
C ALA A 91 5.95 -9.11 10.84
N LEU A 92 6.31 -7.83 10.67
CA LEU A 92 5.81 -6.71 11.48
C LEU A 92 4.27 -6.59 11.37
N VAL A 93 3.70 -6.69 10.16
CA VAL A 93 2.24 -6.71 9.97
C VAL A 93 1.61 -7.85 10.77
N LEU A 94 2.15 -9.06 10.68
CA LEU A 94 1.61 -10.21 11.41
C LEU A 94 1.71 -10.01 12.93
N ILE A 95 2.83 -9.49 13.42
CA ILE A 95 3.04 -9.20 14.85
C ILE A 95 2.02 -8.15 15.34
N LEU A 96 1.82 -7.06 14.59
CA LEU A 96 0.87 -6.02 14.94
C LEU A 96 -0.56 -6.55 14.96
N MET A 97 -0.94 -7.30 13.95
CA MET A 97 -2.28 -7.89 13.86
C MET A 97 -2.53 -8.93 14.94
N TRP A 98 -1.54 -9.79 15.23
CA TRP A 98 -1.66 -10.75 16.33
C TRP A 98 -1.82 -10.05 17.69
N ARG A 99 -1.05 -8.99 17.94
CA ARG A 99 -1.15 -8.19 19.18
C ARG A 99 -2.48 -7.48 19.32
N GLU A 100 -3.07 -7.02 18.21
CA GLU A 100 -4.33 -6.28 18.23
C GLU A 100 -5.54 -7.20 18.28
N LEU A 101 -5.55 -8.30 17.52
CA LEU A 101 -6.69 -9.18 17.33
C LEU A 101 -6.67 -10.43 18.22
N GLY A 102 -5.50 -10.78 18.79
CA GLY A 102 -5.27 -12.04 19.51
C GLY A 102 -5.31 -13.29 18.62
N THR A 103 -5.45 -13.13 17.30
CA THR A 103 -5.56 -14.21 16.32
C THR A 103 -5.09 -13.77 14.96
N LEU A 104 -4.64 -14.73 14.12
CA LEU A 104 -4.32 -14.52 12.70
C LEU A 104 -5.35 -15.19 11.78
N GLN A 105 -6.58 -15.40 12.23
CA GLN A 105 -7.64 -15.92 11.38
C GLN A 105 -7.92 -14.97 10.21
N TRP A 106 -7.97 -15.53 9.01
CA TRP A 106 -8.10 -14.76 7.76
C TRP A 106 -9.29 -13.78 7.76
N SER A 107 -10.45 -14.19 8.26
CA SER A 107 -11.63 -13.31 8.32
C SER A 107 -11.38 -12.05 9.13
N ARG A 108 -10.68 -12.19 10.29
CA ARG A 108 -10.33 -11.06 11.15
C ARG A 108 -9.23 -10.19 10.51
N LEU A 109 -8.21 -10.81 9.94
CA LEU A 109 -7.13 -10.09 9.24
C LEU A 109 -7.67 -9.28 8.05
N ARG A 110 -8.50 -9.91 7.22
CA ARG A 110 -9.11 -9.27 6.05
C ARG A 110 -9.85 -8.00 6.42
N ASP A 111 -10.66 -8.05 7.47
CA ASP A 111 -11.47 -6.91 7.91
C ASP A 111 -10.59 -5.81 8.54
N ALA A 112 -9.64 -6.17 9.41
CA ALA A 112 -8.73 -5.25 10.09
C ALA A 112 -7.71 -4.57 9.17
N LEU A 113 -7.33 -5.23 8.06
CA LEU A 113 -6.38 -4.74 7.05
C LEU A 113 -7.08 -4.11 5.82
N TRP A 114 -8.37 -3.90 5.86
CA TRP A 114 -9.15 -3.40 4.73
C TRP A 114 -8.93 -4.20 3.42
N LEU A 115 -8.63 -5.49 3.52
CA LEU A 115 -8.58 -6.40 2.39
C LEU A 115 -10.01 -6.77 1.93
N LEU A 116 -10.85 -5.77 1.86
CA LEU A 116 -12.26 -5.83 1.48
C LEU A 116 -12.44 -5.23 0.09
N PRO A 117 -13.44 -5.69 -0.67
CA PRO A 117 -13.79 -5.05 -1.93
C PRO A 117 -14.03 -3.54 -1.74
N PRO A 118 -13.65 -2.71 -2.74
CA PRO A 118 -13.82 -1.26 -2.66
C PRO A 118 -15.30 -0.89 -2.52
N ARG A 119 -15.57 0.13 -1.70
CA ARG A 119 -16.92 0.66 -1.43
C ARG A 119 -17.04 2.07 -2.01
N ASP A 120 -18.06 2.30 -2.80
CA ASP A 120 -18.39 3.64 -3.29
C ASP A 120 -18.94 4.50 -2.13
N PRO A 121 -18.28 5.62 -1.78
CA PRO A 121 -18.69 6.44 -0.65
C PRO A 121 -19.99 7.21 -0.86
N LYS A 122 -20.46 7.38 -2.10
CA LYS A 122 -21.71 8.09 -2.40
C LYS A 122 -22.92 7.15 -2.39
N THR A 123 -22.75 5.93 -2.91
CA THR A 123 -23.86 4.99 -3.11
C THR A 123 -23.85 3.84 -2.10
N GLY A 124 -22.76 3.65 -1.35
CA GLY A 124 -22.56 2.51 -0.45
C GLY A 124 -22.33 1.18 -1.17
N ARG A 125 -22.34 1.14 -2.51
CA ARG A 125 -22.14 -0.10 -3.28
C ARG A 125 -20.75 -0.67 -3.05
N VAL A 126 -20.68 -2.01 -2.92
CA VAL A 126 -19.43 -2.74 -2.66
C VAL A 126 -19.10 -3.62 -3.88
N GLY A 127 -17.86 -3.51 -4.36
CA GLY A 127 -17.37 -4.32 -5.47
C GLY A 127 -18.03 -3.99 -6.82
N GLY A 128 -18.08 -4.98 -7.73
CA GLY A 128 -18.69 -4.81 -9.06
C GLY A 128 -18.08 -3.64 -9.85
N LYS A 129 -18.91 -2.70 -10.30
CA LYS A 129 -18.44 -1.53 -11.08
C LYS A 129 -17.50 -0.58 -10.30
N VAL A 130 -17.43 -0.67 -8.97
CA VAL A 130 -16.50 0.15 -8.19
C VAL A 130 -15.04 -0.20 -8.48
N TRP A 131 -14.77 -1.44 -8.92
CA TRP A 131 -13.42 -1.86 -9.35
C TRP A 131 -12.87 -1.10 -10.56
N TRP A 132 -13.71 -0.48 -11.38
CA TRP A 132 -13.25 0.36 -12.50
C TRP A 132 -12.46 1.58 -12.03
N TRP A 133 -12.65 2.02 -10.79
CA TRP A 133 -11.81 3.05 -10.21
C TRP A 133 -10.37 2.56 -9.99
N ALA A 134 -10.16 1.29 -9.63
CA ALA A 134 -8.81 0.72 -9.57
C ALA A 134 -8.14 0.77 -10.96
N VAL A 135 -8.86 0.38 -12.02
CA VAL A 135 -8.35 0.47 -13.40
C VAL A 135 -7.95 1.91 -13.76
N LEU A 136 -8.77 2.90 -13.37
CA LEU A 136 -8.42 4.31 -13.58
C LEU A 136 -7.13 4.69 -12.86
N PHE A 137 -6.97 4.34 -11.57
CA PHE A 137 -5.76 4.68 -10.81
C PHE A 137 -4.52 3.93 -11.33
N VAL A 138 -4.65 2.68 -11.76
CA VAL A 138 -3.60 1.93 -12.46
C VAL A 138 -3.19 2.65 -13.76
N ALA A 139 -4.15 3.13 -14.55
CA ALA A 139 -3.85 3.90 -15.77
C ALA A 139 -3.15 5.24 -15.45
N LEU A 140 -3.58 5.94 -14.39
CA LEU A 140 -2.91 7.16 -13.94
C LEU A 140 -1.49 6.89 -13.45
N ALA A 141 -1.26 5.78 -12.75
CA ALA A 141 0.08 5.35 -12.33
C ALA A 141 0.98 5.01 -13.53
N ALA A 142 0.42 4.34 -14.56
CA ALA A 142 1.15 4.09 -15.80
C ALA A 142 1.56 5.38 -16.52
N ILE A 143 0.68 6.40 -16.52
CA ILE A 143 1.00 7.72 -17.09
C ILE A 143 2.05 8.44 -16.24
N TRP A 144 1.92 8.37 -14.90
CA TRP A 144 2.89 8.94 -13.98
C TRP A 144 4.28 8.32 -14.13
N GLY A 145 4.37 7.00 -14.33
CA GLY A 145 5.62 6.30 -14.61
C GLY A 145 6.35 6.73 -15.89
N LEU A 146 5.73 7.57 -16.75
CA LEU A 146 6.40 8.23 -17.88
C LEU A 146 7.13 9.53 -17.48
N VAL A 147 6.91 10.02 -16.26
CA VAL A 147 7.60 11.21 -15.75
C VAL A 147 9.01 10.79 -15.31
N PRO A 148 10.07 11.45 -15.80
CA PRO A 148 11.43 11.12 -15.41
C PRO A 148 11.62 11.25 -13.88
N GLU A 149 12.21 10.25 -13.29
CA GLU A 149 12.58 10.27 -11.87
C GLU A 149 13.88 11.07 -11.67
N ILE A 150 14.11 11.48 -10.42
CA ILE A 150 15.40 12.06 -10.05
C ILE A 150 16.41 10.91 -10.00
N PRO A 151 17.48 10.97 -10.80
CA PRO A 151 18.44 9.87 -10.86
C PRO A 151 19.19 9.74 -9.52
N GLY A 152 19.35 8.51 -9.08
CA GLY A 152 20.17 8.17 -7.93
C GLY A 152 21.65 7.97 -8.31
N PRO A 153 22.51 7.65 -7.34
CA PRO A 153 23.86 7.19 -7.64
C PRO A 153 23.82 5.90 -8.46
N SER A 154 24.47 5.88 -9.63
CA SER A 154 24.41 4.77 -10.61
C SER A 154 24.74 3.38 -10.05
N VAL A 155 25.52 3.30 -8.96
CA VAL A 155 25.84 2.06 -8.25
C VAL A 155 24.76 1.58 -7.29
N ARG A 156 23.69 2.38 -7.07
CA ARG A 156 22.61 2.10 -6.11
C ARG A 156 21.22 2.27 -6.70
N ASP A 157 21.11 2.94 -7.84
CA ASP A 157 19.88 3.14 -8.55
C ASP A 157 19.55 1.87 -9.34
N PHE A 158 18.46 1.22 -8.96
CA PHE A 158 18.09 -0.06 -9.57
C PHE A 158 17.58 0.12 -11.01
N ALA A 159 16.92 1.24 -11.31
CA ALA A 159 16.46 1.54 -12.67
C ALA A 159 17.67 1.76 -13.61
N ASP A 160 18.62 2.62 -13.20
CA ASP A 160 19.87 2.82 -13.92
C ASP A 160 20.68 1.51 -14.09
N PHE A 161 20.65 0.67 -13.07
CA PHE A 161 21.34 -0.63 -13.14
C PHE A 161 20.69 -1.55 -14.17
N LEU A 162 19.36 -1.64 -14.21
CA LEU A 162 18.64 -2.46 -15.20
C LEU A 162 18.84 -1.97 -16.64
N ASP A 163 19.02 -0.67 -16.86
CA ASP A 163 19.21 -0.06 -18.18
C ASP A 163 20.71 -0.02 -18.61
N SER A 164 21.59 -0.65 -17.84
CA SER A 164 23.03 -0.67 -18.09
C SER A 164 23.53 -2.02 -18.62
N ASP A 165 24.64 -1.99 -19.40
CA ASP A 165 25.36 -3.20 -19.83
C ASP A 165 25.73 -4.13 -18.66
N ARG A 166 25.93 -3.54 -17.45
CA ARG A 166 26.24 -4.28 -16.23
C ARG A 166 25.03 -5.06 -15.73
N GLY A 167 23.85 -4.45 -15.78
CA GLY A 167 22.59 -5.09 -15.42
C GLY A 167 22.24 -6.22 -16.38
N GLU A 168 22.42 -5.99 -17.70
CA GLU A 168 22.25 -7.02 -18.72
C GLU A 168 23.19 -8.22 -18.46
N ALA A 169 24.47 -7.97 -18.29
CA ALA A 169 25.46 -9.01 -18.00
C ALA A 169 25.17 -9.76 -16.68
N PHE A 170 24.67 -9.05 -15.66
CA PHE A 170 24.34 -9.63 -14.36
C PHE A 170 23.12 -10.55 -14.44
N PHE A 171 22.08 -10.17 -15.18
CA PHE A 171 20.85 -10.96 -15.27
C PHE A 171 20.87 -12.02 -16.36
N HIS A 172 21.73 -11.93 -17.37
CA HIS A 172 21.78 -12.91 -18.46
C HIS A 172 21.95 -14.35 -17.96
N GLY A 173 20.94 -15.20 -18.20
CA GLY A 173 20.93 -16.59 -17.72
C GLY A 173 20.75 -16.74 -16.19
N ALA A 174 20.61 -15.66 -15.42
CA ALA A 174 20.62 -15.67 -13.96
C ALA A 174 19.24 -15.94 -13.34
N TRP A 175 18.61 -17.08 -13.65
CA TRP A 175 17.29 -17.47 -13.16
C TRP A 175 17.14 -17.42 -11.62
N GLY A 176 18.23 -17.65 -10.87
CA GLY A 176 18.22 -17.53 -9.41
C GLY A 176 17.96 -16.09 -8.96
N TRP A 177 18.60 -15.11 -9.57
CA TRP A 177 18.34 -13.69 -9.29
C TRP A 177 16.98 -13.23 -9.78
N PHE A 178 16.49 -13.75 -10.90
CA PHE A 178 15.11 -13.53 -11.32
C PHE A 178 14.11 -14.00 -10.25
N ALA A 179 14.31 -15.19 -9.68
CA ALA A 179 13.46 -15.67 -8.60
C ALA A 179 13.51 -14.75 -7.36
N VAL A 180 14.69 -14.19 -7.02
CA VAL A 180 14.83 -13.19 -5.95
C VAL A 180 14.00 -11.94 -6.26
N ILE A 181 14.06 -11.43 -7.50
CA ILE A 181 13.26 -10.27 -7.93
C ILE A 181 11.76 -10.55 -7.82
N VAL A 182 11.30 -11.73 -8.22
CA VAL A 182 9.87 -12.11 -8.08
C VAL A 182 9.46 -12.12 -6.61
N VAL A 183 10.27 -12.73 -5.73
CA VAL A 183 10.01 -12.75 -4.28
C VAL A 183 10.00 -11.33 -3.72
N LEU A 184 11.03 -10.53 -4.03
CA LEU A 184 11.12 -9.13 -3.63
C LEU A 184 9.85 -8.36 -4.05
N SER A 185 9.43 -8.50 -5.30
CA SER A 185 8.25 -7.81 -5.85
C SER A 185 6.96 -8.19 -5.12
N ILE A 186 6.76 -9.46 -4.77
CA ILE A 186 5.60 -9.90 -3.99
C ILE A 186 5.60 -9.25 -2.60
N PHE A 187 6.73 -9.23 -1.92
CA PHE A 187 6.86 -8.61 -0.60
C PHE A 187 6.81 -7.08 -0.69
N ASN A 188 7.32 -6.49 -1.76
CA ASN A 188 7.24 -5.04 -1.98
C ASN A 188 5.78 -4.59 -2.08
N THR A 189 5.06 -5.01 -3.10
CA THR A 189 3.81 -4.38 -3.51
C THR A 189 2.55 -5.06 -2.96
N VAL A 190 2.61 -6.33 -2.50
CA VAL A 190 1.42 -7.05 -2.08
C VAL A 190 1.35 -7.24 -0.57
N ILE A 191 2.33 -7.94 0.00
CA ILE A 191 2.26 -8.42 1.39
C ILE A 191 3.16 -7.70 2.38
N GLY A 192 4.09 -6.87 1.93
CA GLY A 192 4.97 -6.05 2.80
C GLY A 192 4.45 -4.62 2.90
N GLU A 193 4.87 -3.76 1.97
CA GLU A 193 4.64 -2.32 2.05
C GLU A 193 3.15 -1.95 2.02
N GLU A 194 2.37 -2.47 1.08
CA GLU A 194 0.96 -2.12 0.99
C GLU A 194 0.14 -2.62 2.17
N LEU A 195 0.40 -3.84 2.66
CA LEU A 195 -0.27 -4.29 3.89
C LEU A 195 0.10 -3.44 5.09
N LEU A 196 1.37 -2.98 5.20
CA LEU A 196 1.79 -2.14 6.30
C LEU A 196 1.19 -0.73 6.21
N PHE A 197 1.32 -0.08 5.05
CA PHE A 197 0.90 1.31 4.91
C PHE A 197 -0.61 1.45 4.69
N ARG A 198 -1.23 0.69 3.77
CA ARG A 198 -2.66 0.79 3.42
C ARG A 198 -3.53 -0.15 4.23
N GLY A 199 -2.96 -1.28 4.68
CA GLY A 199 -3.68 -2.24 5.52
C GLY A 199 -3.61 -1.92 7.02
N VAL A 200 -2.42 -1.70 7.58
CA VAL A 200 -2.27 -1.43 9.03
C VAL A 200 -2.41 0.05 9.34
N LEU A 201 -1.56 0.91 8.77
CA LEU A 201 -1.46 2.32 9.18
C LEU A 201 -2.69 3.13 8.77
N LEU A 202 -3.03 3.17 7.48
CA LEU A 202 -4.08 4.06 6.97
C LEU A 202 -5.42 3.93 7.71
N PRO A 203 -5.97 2.73 7.97
CA PRO A 203 -7.21 2.59 8.73
C PRO A 203 -7.13 3.10 10.16
N ARG A 204 -5.92 3.21 10.73
CA ARG A 204 -5.66 3.56 12.14
C ARG A 204 -5.19 5.00 12.36
N MET A 205 -5.12 5.82 11.27
CA MET A 205 -4.58 7.18 11.32
C MET A 205 -5.64 8.26 11.47
N LYS A 206 -6.92 7.96 11.26
CA LYS A 206 -8.01 8.95 11.28
C LYS A 206 -8.10 9.68 12.61
N GLY A 207 -7.87 9.00 13.74
CA GLY A 207 -7.91 9.60 15.08
C GLY A 207 -6.91 10.75 15.29
N VAL A 208 -5.78 10.76 14.57
CA VAL A 208 -4.74 11.79 14.66
C VAL A 208 -4.85 12.82 13.54
N PHE A 209 -5.06 12.36 12.30
CA PHE A 209 -4.98 13.22 11.11
C PHE A 209 -6.35 13.60 10.52
N GLY A 210 -7.44 13.07 11.08
CA GLY A 210 -8.80 13.32 10.60
C GLY A 210 -8.95 12.98 9.12
N ASN A 211 -9.48 13.93 8.34
CA ASN A 211 -9.69 13.74 6.90
C ASN A 211 -8.43 13.87 6.05
N ARG A 212 -7.26 14.13 6.66
CA ARG A 212 -5.95 14.22 5.99
C ARG A 212 -5.07 12.99 6.24
N ASP A 213 -5.64 11.93 6.79
CA ASP A 213 -4.97 10.65 7.10
C ASP A 213 -4.25 10.06 5.88
N TRP A 214 -4.84 10.13 4.69
CA TRP A 214 -4.25 9.66 3.44
C TRP A 214 -3.02 10.48 2.99
N ILE A 215 -3.03 11.81 3.23
CA ILE A 215 -1.87 12.67 2.96
C ILE A 215 -0.72 12.29 3.88
N ALA A 216 -1.00 12.16 5.18
CA ALA A 216 0.00 11.76 6.16
C ALA A 216 0.53 10.33 5.90
N ASN A 217 -0.34 9.41 5.48
CA ASN A 217 0.04 8.04 5.13
C ASN A 217 1.00 8.00 3.93
N GLY A 218 0.64 8.68 2.82
CA GLY A 218 1.49 8.75 1.64
C GLY A 218 2.81 9.49 1.90
N ALA A 219 2.80 10.56 2.73
CA ALA A 219 4.03 11.24 3.11
C ALA A 219 4.96 10.36 3.97
N LEU A 220 4.42 9.60 4.92
CA LEU A 220 5.20 8.62 5.69
C LEU A 220 5.73 7.50 4.80
N PHE A 221 4.95 7.05 3.81
CA PHE A 221 5.39 6.09 2.81
C PHE A 221 6.55 6.64 1.97
N ALA A 222 6.45 7.86 1.48
CA ALA A 222 7.54 8.48 0.74
C ALA A 222 8.83 8.60 1.57
N VAL A 223 8.72 9.09 2.82
CA VAL A 223 9.88 9.22 3.72
C VAL A 223 10.40 7.85 4.21
N TYR A 224 9.61 6.78 4.13
CA TYR A 224 10.09 5.43 4.38
C TYR A 224 11.22 5.03 3.39
N HIS A 225 11.27 5.60 2.19
CA HIS A 225 12.30 5.33 1.17
C HIS A 225 13.68 5.92 1.50
N LEU A 226 14.06 6.02 2.81
CA LEU A 226 15.39 6.41 3.24
C LEU A 226 16.52 5.52 2.69
N HIS A 227 16.19 4.33 2.25
CA HIS A 227 17.12 3.40 1.60
C HIS A 227 17.45 3.80 0.16
N GLN A 228 16.63 4.63 -0.47
CA GLN A 228 16.81 5.24 -1.81
C GLN A 228 16.22 6.66 -1.83
N PRO A 229 16.87 7.64 -1.19
CA PRO A 229 16.29 8.96 -0.92
C PRO A 229 16.00 9.79 -2.18
N TRP A 230 16.58 9.46 -3.33
CA TRP A 230 16.29 10.10 -4.62
C TRP A 230 14.88 9.76 -5.13
N SER A 231 14.30 8.62 -4.74
CA SER A 231 12.94 8.25 -5.10
C SER A 231 11.85 8.94 -4.25
N ILE A 232 12.22 9.58 -3.11
CA ILE A 232 11.24 10.21 -2.19
C ILE A 232 10.29 11.19 -2.91
N PRO A 233 10.75 12.09 -3.79
CA PRO A 233 9.84 13.02 -4.49
C PRO A 233 8.81 12.33 -5.36
N ASN A 234 9.20 11.27 -6.08
CA ASN A 234 8.28 10.46 -6.89
C ASN A 234 7.30 9.69 -6.00
N SER A 235 7.82 8.99 -4.99
CA SER A 235 7.03 8.23 -4.02
C SER A 235 6.05 9.11 -3.22
N LEU A 236 6.32 10.42 -3.09
CA LEU A 236 5.39 11.35 -2.43
C LEU A 236 4.11 11.53 -3.25
N VAL A 237 4.24 11.68 -4.56
CA VAL A 237 3.09 11.83 -5.47
C VAL A 237 2.33 10.50 -5.56
N GLU A 238 3.03 9.41 -5.83
CA GLU A 238 2.44 8.08 -5.93
C GLU A 238 1.74 7.68 -4.62
N GLY A 239 2.48 7.75 -3.52
CA GLY A 239 2.01 7.34 -2.20
C GLY A 239 0.79 8.13 -1.73
N ILE A 240 0.73 9.43 -2.00
CA ILE A 240 -0.41 10.26 -1.61
C ILE A 240 -1.59 10.06 -2.56
N PHE A 241 -1.40 10.31 -3.87
CA PHE A 241 -2.51 10.48 -4.79
C PHE A 241 -2.94 9.20 -5.49
N LEU A 242 -2.01 8.27 -5.74
CA LEU A 242 -2.29 7.08 -6.52
C LEU A 242 -2.57 5.85 -5.65
N GLU A 243 -2.08 5.82 -4.40
CA GLU A 243 -2.20 4.67 -3.52
C GLU A 243 -3.02 4.94 -2.26
N ALA A 244 -2.62 5.93 -1.42
CA ALA A 244 -3.31 6.21 -0.16
C ALA A 244 -4.69 6.85 -0.39
N TYR A 245 -4.80 7.79 -1.33
CA TYR A 245 -6.08 8.41 -1.64
C TYR A 245 -7.15 7.40 -2.11
N PRO A 246 -6.92 6.55 -3.13
CA PRO A 246 -7.92 5.58 -3.52
C PRO A 246 -8.19 4.53 -2.43
N SER A 247 -7.16 4.08 -1.70
CA SER A 247 -7.35 3.13 -0.59
C SER A 247 -8.27 3.71 0.48
N ARG A 248 -8.07 4.96 0.86
CA ARG A 248 -8.92 5.69 1.81
C ARG A 248 -10.31 5.96 1.25
N ARG A 249 -10.38 6.46 0.02
CA ARG A 249 -11.63 6.88 -0.64
C ARG A 249 -12.62 5.74 -0.77
N TYR A 250 -12.12 4.55 -1.09
CA TYR A 250 -12.90 3.34 -1.29
C TYR A 250 -12.80 2.35 -0.13
N GLN A 251 -12.09 2.71 0.94
CA GLN A 251 -11.87 1.90 2.15
C GLN A 251 -11.43 0.47 1.83
N SER A 252 -10.46 0.34 0.97
CA SER A 252 -9.94 -0.93 0.48
C SER A 252 -8.44 -0.83 0.21
N ALA A 253 -7.64 -1.63 0.92
CA ALA A 253 -6.20 -1.73 0.66
C ALA A 253 -5.91 -2.28 -0.74
N TRP A 254 -6.85 -3.03 -1.34
CA TRP A 254 -6.71 -3.51 -2.71
C TRP A 254 -6.51 -2.41 -3.74
N MET A 255 -7.01 -1.19 -3.47
CA MET A 255 -6.83 -0.07 -4.39
C MET A 255 -5.35 0.31 -4.52
N GLY A 256 -4.62 0.45 -3.40
CA GLY A 256 -3.19 0.69 -3.40
C GLY A 256 -2.40 -0.52 -3.93
N ILE A 257 -2.73 -1.73 -3.45
CA ILE A 257 -2.07 -2.97 -3.90
C ILE A 257 -2.08 -3.10 -5.42
N LEU A 258 -3.22 -2.88 -6.08
CA LEU A 258 -3.33 -3.01 -7.54
C LEU A 258 -2.53 -1.95 -8.28
N VAL A 259 -2.52 -0.72 -7.77
CA VAL A 259 -1.76 0.38 -8.37
C VAL A 259 -0.26 0.12 -8.24
N HIS A 260 0.20 -0.15 -7.03
CA HIS A 260 1.63 -0.40 -6.76
C HIS A 260 2.14 -1.68 -7.46
N SER A 261 1.29 -2.70 -7.59
CA SER A 261 1.65 -3.95 -8.30
C SER A 261 1.96 -3.74 -9.78
N LEU A 262 1.48 -2.66 -10.42
CA LEU A 262 1.85 -2.33 -11.80
C LEU A 262 3.37 -2.15 -11.93
N GLN A 263 4.00 -1.44 -11.01
CA GLN A 263 5.45 -1.23 -10.99
C GLN A 263 6.20 -2.56 -10.86
N SER A 264 5.78 -3.43 -9.95
CA SER A 264 6.39 -4.76 -9.79
C SER A 264 6.25 -5.65 -11.03
N VAL A 265 5.08 -5.63 -11.66
CA VAL A 265 4.86 -6.37 -12.92
C VAL A 265 5.80 -5.85 -14.01
N PHE A 266 5.95 -4.53 -14.13
CA PHE A 266 6.88 -3.92 -15.09
C PHE A 266 8.33 -4.36 -14.82
N VAL A 267 8.81 -4.27 -13.58
CA VAL A 267 10.16 -4.71 -13.19
C VAL A 267 10.39 -6.20 -13.50
N ILE A 268 9.41 -7.07 -13.16
CA ILE A 268 9.50 -8.50 -13.46
C ILE A 268 9.64 -8.76 -14.97
N ILE A 269 8.86 -8.03 -15.80
CA ILE A 269 8.93 -8.16 -17.26
C ILE A 269 10.30 -7.72 -17.77
N VAL A 270 10.80 -6.54 -17.32
CA VAL A 270 12.13 -6.04 -17.73
C VAL A 270 13.21 -7.04 -17.35
N VAL A 271 13.25 -7.51 -16.09
CA VAL A 271 14.27 -8.48 -15.66
C VAL A 271 14.15 -9.80 -16.43
N LEU A 272 12.93 -10.26 -16.73
CA LEU A 272 12.72 -11.46 -17.54
C LEU A 272 13.34 -11.31 -18.94
N THR A 273 13.23 -10.12 -19.56
CA THR A 273 13.86 -9.89 -20.88
C THR A 273 15.39 -9.89 -20.82
N LEU A 274 15.98 -9.47 -19.67
CA LEU A 274 17.44 -9.51 -19.48
C LEU A 274 17.94 -10.94 -19.18
N VAL A 275 17.11 -11.78 -18.59
CA VAL A 275 17.48 -13.19 -18.28
C VAL A 275 17.46 -14.06 -19.53
N LEU A 276 16.56 -13.76 -20.49
CA LEU A 276 16.40 -14.54 -21.73
C LEU A 276 17.48 -14.24 -22.76
#